data_aac9b2aed824e7aa37cc7dbe5008d612
#
_entry.id   aac9b2aed824e7aa37cc7dbe5008d612
#
_cell.length_a   1.000
_cell.length_b   1.000
_cell.length_c   1.000
_cell.angle_alpha   90.00
_cell.angle_beta   90.00
_cell.angle_gamma   90.00
#
_symmetry.space_group_name_H-M   'P 1'
#
loop_
_entity.id
_entity.type
_entity.pdbx_description
1 polymer ?
#
loop_
_entity_poly.entity_id
_entity_poly.type
_entity_poly.pdbx_seq_one_letter_code
_entity_poly.pdbx_strand_id
1 'polypeptide(L)'
;MTDVVFIFEVHQPHRLRRNLFWEGKVFRRLKKEELFNYYFDNEVDREIFKRAARKCYFPSNQILLDLIDRHKHERKQVKVSFSISGVFLEQCEMFDKDVLETFRQMAATGRVEFLNQTYYHSISSLYPEKEEFIEQAKMHRQTVKDLLGYTPNVFENTELLYNNTIAKTVEALGYKGIYTEGIEKILGEKSPNYIYTPKGSRKIRVLLRNYKLTDDIGFRFSARWWPEWPLTADKYAGWLAGTPGACINIFPDYETFGEHHWPETGIHSFLQHLPEEILRFEHLQMATPSEVVDRHAPAGEIDVPETGGTVSWADIQRDQTGWLGNVMQWAYYTTLRRLEPFIKEVDDSEFLKLWRDFQTSDHLYYMFTAGGGPGEVHSYFSPFESPMDAFAAAQTLLTDFEARLRMAILTANEPFLFYTGVGKEYYTGTMAWSLKGFIKAIEEVNLKAIEFHVCNGDFESWAKNSLKDQKLASEFKEIKDSKEKGEKLRKTIVNYAKNRYTALNKQMQDATKLF
;
A
#
# COMPACT_ATOMS: atom_id res chain seq x y z
N MET A 1 32.75 3.66 16.06
CA MET A 1 31.59 4.51 16.34
C MET A 1 30.36 3.68 16.03
N THR A 2 29.36 3.74 16.89
CA THR A 2 28.06 3.08 16.68
C THR A 2 27.10 4.08 16.05
N ASP A 3 26.49 3.68 14.94
CA ASP A 3 25.47 4.48 14.26
C ASP A 3 24.11 4.30 14.94
N VAL A 4 23.50 5.38 15.35
CA VAL A 4 22.11 5.41 15.83
C VAL A 4 21.22 5.91 14.70
N VAL A 5 20.26 5.11 14.29
CA VAL A 5 19.37 5.40 13.18
C VAL A 5 17.95 5.52 13.69
N PHE A 6 17.34 6.68 13.50
CA PHE A 6 15.91 6.89 13.74
C PHE A 6 15.17 6.85 12.41
N ILE A 7 14.22 5.93 12.31
CA ILE A 7 13.29 5.80 11.20
C ILE A 7 11.89 5.98 11.76
N PHE A 8 11.07 6.75 11.10
CA PHE A 8 9.68 6.98 11.50
C PHE A 8 8.75 6.43 10.42
N GLU A 9 7.86 5.50 10.79
CA GLU A 9 6.75 5.12 9.92
C GLU A 9 5.69 6.21 9.96
N VAL A 10 5.23 6.65 8.79
CA VAL A 10 4.21 7.69 8.63
C VAL A 10 3.11 7.15 7.73
N HIS A 11 2.00 6.78 8.33
CA HIS A 11 0.87 6.23 7.59
C HIS A 11 -0.48 6.71 8.13
N GLN A 12 -1.41 6.97 7.22
CA GLN A 12 -2.83 7.15 7.52
C GLN A 12 -3.62 6.43 6.43
N PRO A 13 -4.48 5.47 6.78
CA PRO A 13 -5.29 4.74 5.79
C PRO A 13 -6.44 5.60 5.24
N HIS A 14 -6.92 5.27 4.06
CA HIS A 14 -8.28 5.62 3.67
C HIS A 14 -9.23 4.66 4.37
N ARG A 15 -10.00 5.15 5.34
CA ARG A 15 -10.85 4.33 6.20
C ARG A 15 -12.11 3.91 5.48
N LEU A 16 -12.45 2.62 5.59
CA LEU A 16 -13.67 2.07 5.03
C LEU A 16 -14.92 2.70 5.69
N ARG A 17 -15.94 2.99 4.88
CA ARG A 17 -17.21 3.50 5.37
C ARG A 17 -17.96 2.42 6.15
N ARG A 18 -18.34 2.74 7.40
CA ARG A 18 -18.84 1.77 8.39
C ARG A 18 -20.29 1.32 8.16
N ASN A 19 -21.17 2.23 7.72
CA ASN A 19 -22.61 2.06 7.89
C ASN A 19 -23.39 1.79 6.59
N LEU A 20 -22.71 1.48 5.46
CA LEU A 20 -23.40 1.29 4.19
C LEU A 20 -24.45 0.18 4.20
N PHE A 21 -24.15 -0.92 4.88
CA PHE A 21 -25.09 -2.04 5.01
C PHE A 21 -26.36 -1.63 5.76
N TRP A 22 -26.20 -0.98 6.92
CA TRP A 22 -27.33 -0.57 7.77
C TRP A 22 -28.13 0.60 7.19
N GLU A 23 -27.50 1.44 6.40
CA GLU A 23 -28.18 2.55 5.72
C GLU A 23 -28.95 2.13 4.47
N GLY A 24 -28.91 0.85 4.09
CA GLY A 24 -29.58 0.33 2.89
C GLY A 24 -29.06 0.94 1.57
N LYS A 25 -27.82 1.44 1.58
CA LYS A 25 -27.22 2.15 0.43
C LYS A 25 -26.41 1.25 -0.50
N VAL A 26 -26.34 -0.05 -0.21
CA VAL A 26 -25.61 -1.04 -1.02
C VAL A 26 -26.22 -1.14 -2.43
N PHE A 27 -25.38 -1.31 -3.44
CA PHE A 27 -25.79 -1.40 -4.86
C PHE A 27 -26.51 -0.17 -5.42
N ARG A 28 -26.35 0.99 -4.79
CA ARG A 28 -26.90 2.25 -5.30
C ARG A 28 -26.30 2.59 -6.67
N ARG A 29 -27.10 3.18 -7.58
CA ARG A 29 -26.55 3.75 -8.82
C ARG A 29 -25.67 4.95 -8.50
N LEU A 30 -24.42 4.87 -8.91
CA LEU A 30 -23.40 5.90 -8.70
C LEU A 30 -22.62 6.10 -9.99
N LYS A 31 -22.13 7.32 -10.17
CA LYS A 31 -21.09 7.59 -11.17
C LYS A 31 -19.74 7.09 -10.65
N LYS A 32 -18.80 6.88 -11.54
CA LYS A 32 -17.47 6.39 -11.16
C LYS A 32 -16.78 7.33 -10.16
N GLU A 33 -16.83 8.61 -10.41
CA GLU A 33 -16.19 9.66 -9.60
C GLU A 33 -16.74 9.73 -8.17
N GLU A 34 -17.90 9.12 -7.92
CA GLU A 34 -18.53 9.05 -6.60
C GLU A 34 -18.08 7.81 -5.81
N LEU A 35 -17.46 6.81 -6.48
CA LEU A 35 -17.17 5.50 -5.87
C LEU A 35 -16.15 5.60 -4.73
N PHE A 36 -15.13 6.43 -4.85
CA PHE A 36 -14.16 6.61 -3.78
C PHE A 36 -14.85 7.07 -2.48
N ASN A 37 -15.62 8.15 -2.53
CA ASN A 37 -16.36 8.66 -1.37
C ASN A 37 -17.51 7.73 -0.92
N TYR A 38 -17.91 6.80 -1.76
CA TYR A 38 -18.89 5.78 -1.41
C TYR A 38 -18.28 4.67 -0.57
N TYR A 39 -17.04 4.25 -0.88
CA TYR A 39 -16.36 3.19 -0.16
C TYR A 39 -15.53 3.68 1.02
N PHE A 40 -14.97 4.88 0.94
CA PHE A 40 -14.07 5.44 1.96
C PHE A 40 -14.66 6.68 2.62
N ASP A 41 -14.38 6.86 3.90
CA ASP A 41 -14.93 7.94 4.72
C ASP A 41 -13.98 9.15 4.79
N ASN A 42 -13.97 9.93 3.71
CA ASN A 42 -13.11 11.10 3.58
C ASN A 42 -13.31 12.17 4.67
N GLU A 43 -14.49 12.23 5.30
CA GLU A 43 -14.73 13.20 6.37
C GLU A 43 -13.99 12.79 7.63
N VAL A 44 -14.12 11.52 8.00
CA VAL A 44 -13.37 10.94 9.13
C VAL A 44 -11.87 11.01 8.90
N ASP A 45 -11.41 10.67 7.69
CA ASP A 45 -10.00 10.75 7.34
C ASP A 45 -9.46 12.18 7.47
N ARG A 46 -10.19 13.18 7.00
CA ARG A 46 -9.83 14.59 7.13
C ARG A 46 -9.74 15.05 8.58
N GLU A 47 -10.69 14.63 9.42
CA GLU A 47 -10.70 15.00 10.84
C GLU A 47 -9.50 14.41 11.58
N ILE A 48 -9.24 13.11 11.35
CA ILE A 48 -8.11 12.40 11.97
C ILE A 48 -6.79 12.97 11.46
N PHE A 49 -6.64 13.15 10.14
CA PHE A 49 -5.44 13.73 9.53
C PHE A 49 -5.12 15.11 10.13
N LYS A 50 -6.10 16.02 10.17
CA LYS A 50 -5.91 17.37 10.74
C LYS A 50 -5.60 17.35 12.22
N ARG A 51 -6.15 16.39 12.97
CA ARG A 51 -5.81 16.21 14.39
C ARG A 51 -4.37 15.76 14.55
N ALA A 52 -3.95 14.72 13.81
CA ALA A 52 -2.59 14.22 13.82
C ALA A 52 -1.58 15.28 13.31
N ALA A 53 -1.95 16.06 12.29
CA ALA A 53 -1.11 17.15 11.79
C ALA A 53 -0.80 18.19 12.87
N ARG A 54 -1.81 18.61 13.63
CA ARG A 54 -1.64 19.60 14.73
C ARG A 54 -0.87 19.04 15.94
N LYS A 55 -1.11 17.75 16.28
CA LYS A 55 -0.52 17.17 17.50
C LYS A 55 0.84 16.53 17.25
N CYS A 56 1.09 15.99 16.07
CA CYS A 56 2.28 15.25 15.72
C CYS A 56 3.08 15.92 14.58
N TYR A 57 2.56 15.94 13.34
CA TYR A 57 3.38 16.23 12.17
C TYR A 57 4.00 17.63 12.21
N PHE A 58 3.24 18.69 12.42
CA PHE A 58 3.79 20.04 12.47
C PHE A 58 4.78 20.24 13.63
N PRO A 59 4.44 19.94 14.90
CA PRO A 59 5.39 20.18 15.98
C PRO A 59 6.62 19.30 15.90
N SER A 60 6.49 18.03 15.53
CA SER A 60 7.63 17.12 15.44
C SER A 60 8.54 17.45 14.28
N ASN A 61 7.97 17.80 13.09
CA ASN A 61 8.73 18.24 11.93
C ASN A 61 9.50 19.54 12.23
N GLN A 62 8.88 20.50 12.93
CA GLN A 62 9.56 21.73 13.32
C GLN A 62 10.72 21.45 14.30
N ILE A 63 10.51 20.60 15.29
CA ILE A 63 11.57 20.20 16.22
C ILE A 63 12.77 19.57 15.47
N LEU A 64 12.50 18.67 14.54
CA LEU A 64 13.55 18.01 13.77
C LEU A 64 14.28 18.99 12.84
N LEU A 65 13.56 19.88 12.16
CA LEU A 65 14.14 20.92 11.30
C LEU A 65 15.06 21.84 12.11
N ASP A 66 14.62 22.30 13.29
CA ASP A 66 15.40 23.18 14.17
C ASP A 66 16.69 22.48 14.64
N LEU A 67 16.58 21.20 15.01
CA LEU A 67 17.73 20.39 15.40
C LEU A 67 18.73 20.18 14.26
N ILE A 68 18.24 19.86 13.07
CA ILE A 68 19.07 19.68 11.87
C ILE A 68 19.79 20.98 11.53
N ASP A 69 19.07 22.11 11.56
CA ASP A 69 19.67 23.42 11.25
C ASP A 69 20.72 23.83 12.29
N ARG A 70 20.45 23.61 13.57
CA ARG A 70 21.38 23.90 14.69
C ARG A 70 22.69 23.15 14.55
N HIS A 71 22.65 21.87 14.15
CA HIS A 71 23.81 20.99 14.06
C HIS A 71 24.39 20.85 12.65
N LYS A 72 23.94 21.65 11.67
CA LYS A 72 24.34 21.49 10.25
C LYS A 72 25.83 21.66 9.97
N HIS A 73 26.54 22.42 10.80
CA HIS A 73 27.97 22.70 10.66
C HIS A 73 28.84 21.91 11.64
N GLU A 74 28.25 21.09 12.47
CA GLU A 74 28.98 20.30 13.44
C GLU A 74 29.52 19.02 12.82
N ARG A 75 30.58 18.46 13.45
CA ARG A 75 31.17 17.18 13.04
C ARG A 75 30.17 16.03 13.14
N LYS A 76 29.35 16.03 14.20
CA LYS A 76 28.26 15.09 14.41
C LYS A 76 26.96 15.81 14.14
N GLN A 77 26.20 15.30 13.21
CA GLN A 77 24.99 15.94 12.71
C GLN A 77 23.75 15.17 13.13
N VAL A 78 22.65 15.87 13.30
CA VAL A 78 21.34 15.25 13.48
C VAL A 78 20.87 14.74 12.11
N LYS A 79 20.54 13.46 12.05
CA LYS A 79 20.01 12.78 10.87
C LYS A 79 18.86 11.89 11.27
N VAL A 80 17.84 11.85 10.45
CA VAL A 80 16.66 11.00 10.65
C VAL A 80 16.18 10.42 9.32
N SER A 81 15.28 9.46 9.38
CA SER A 81 14.72 8.85 8.19
C SER A 81 13.22 8.63 8.35
N PHE A 82 12.51 8.59 7.24
CA PHE A 82 11.08 8.38 7.20
C PHE A 82 10.72 7.29 6.20
N SER A 83 9.80 6.42 6.57
CA SER A 83 9.01 5.60 5.68
C SER A 83 7.62 6.22 5.61
N ILE A 84 7.27 6.82 4.48
CA ILE A 84 6.01 7.56 4.32
C ILE A 84 5.18 6.86 3.25
N SER A 85 3.98 6.37 3.59
CA SER A 85 3.13 5.70 2.61
C SER A 85 2.62 6.63 1.52
N GLY A 86 2.36 6.09 0.32
CA GLY A 86 1.78 6.86 -0.79
C GLY A 86 0.39 7.39 -0.44
N VAL A 87 -0.41 6.62 0.29
CA VAL A 87 -1.73 7.04 0.77
C VAL A 87 -1.64 8.26 1.70
N PHE A 88 -0.65 8.30 2.59
CA PHE A 88 -0.42 9.48 3.42
C PHE A 88 -0.06 10.72 2.57
N LEU A 89 0.79 10.55 1.56
CA LEU A 89 1.13 11.64 0.65
C LEU A 89 -0.10 12.13 -0.14
N GLU A 90 -0.99 11.23 -0.58
CA GLU A 90 -2.29 11.61 -1.16
C GLU A 90 -3.13 12.43 -0.17
N GLN A 91 -3.22 12.01 1.09
CA GLN A 91 -3.97 12.72 2.12
C GLN A 91 -3.37 14.10 2.42
N CYS A 92 -2.05 14.27 2.38
CA CYS A 92 -1.42 15.59 2.45
C CYS A 92 -1.90 16.50 1.32
N GLU A 93 -1.93 16.00 0.07
CA GLU A 93 -2.41 16.78 -1.07
C GLU A 93 -3.91 17.10 -1.00
N MET A 94 -4.71 16.21 -0.42
CA MET A 94 -6.15 16.36 -0.29
C MET A 94 -6.56 17.26 0.88
N PHE A 95 -5.88 17.16 2.02
CA PHE A 95 -6.38 17.73 3.27
C PHE A 95 -5.53 18.88 3.81
N ASP A 96 -4.20 18.83 3.66
CA ASP A 96 -3.30 19.86 4.17
C ASP A 96 -1.90 19.80 3.51
N LYS A 97 -1.71 20.60 2.48
CA LYS A 97 -0.44 20.66 1.73
C LYS A 97 0.73 21.22 2.53
N ASP A 98 0.46 21.93 3.62
CA ASP A 98 1.53 22.49 4.45
C ASP A 98 2.27 21.38 5.20
N VAL A 99 1.59 20.26 5.52
CA VAL A 99 2.26 19.06 6.07
C VAL A 99 3.27 18.51 5.07
N LEU A 100 2.89 18.37 3.80
CA LEU A 100 3.80 17.92 2.74
C LEU A 100 5.00 18.86 2.58
N GLU A 101 4.75 20.16 2.68
CA GLU A 101 5.81 21.15 2.56
C GLU A 101 6.86 21.03 3.67
N THR A 102 6.47 20.70 4.90
CA THR A 102 7.44 20.44 5.98
C THR A 102 8.34 19.23 5.68
N PHE A 103 7.82 18.18 5.06
CA PHE A 103 8.63 17.04 4.61
C PHE A 103 9.55 17.41 3.43
N ARG A 104 9.12 18.28 2.52
CA ARG A 104 9.99 18.83 1.47
C ARG A 104 11.16 19.63 2.04
N GLN A 105 10.89 20.45 3.05
CA GLN A 105 11.93 21.19 3.75
C GLN A 105 12.94 20.26 4.40
N MET A 106 12.48 19.19 5.04
CA MET A 106 13.37 18.15 5.59
C MET A 106 14.21 17.47 4.50
N ALA A 107 13.60 17.12 3.36
CA ALA A 107 14.33 16.55 2.23
C ALA A 107 15.44 17.49 1.72
N ALA A 108 15.14 18.78 1.63
CA ALA A 108 16.08 19.81 1.16
C ALA A 108 17.30 19.99 2.09
N THR A 109 17.22 19.57 3.35
CA THR A 109 18.38 19.65 4.28
C THR A 109 19.54 18.75 3.89
N GLY A 110 19.28 17.67 3.12
CA GLY A 110 20.24 16.61 2.83
C GLY A 110 20.64 15.78 4.05
N ARG A 111 19.88 15.85 5.15
CA ARG A 111 20.11 15.13 6.41
C ARG A 111 19.01 14.12 6.71
N VAL A 112 18.02 14.03 5.83
CA VAL A 112 16.86 13.16 5.96
C VAL A 112 16.85 12.17 4.81
N GLU A 113 16.66 10.89 5.11
CA GLU A 113 16.47 9.83 4.15
C GLU A 113 15.01 9.38 4.13
N PHE A 114 14.45 9.20 2.94
CA PHE A 114 13.13 8.61 2.77
C PHE A 114 13.27 7.19 2.22
N LEU A 115 12.61 6.24 2.90
CA LEU A 115 12.60 4.85 2.52
C LEU A 115 11.50 4.60 1.47
N ASN A 116 11.67 3.53 0.71
CA ASN A 116 10.61 3.05 -0.16
C ASN A 116 9.77 1.99 0.55
N GLN A 117 8.47 1.95 0.24
CA GLN A 117 7.56 0.91 0.71
C GLN A 117 6.52 0.58 -0.37
N THR A 118 5.48 -0.20 -0.06
CA THR A 118 4.32 -0.34 -0.95
C THR A 118 3.48 0.94 -0.91
N TYR A 119 3.05 1.42 -2.07
CA TYR A 119 2.34 2.71 -2.19
C TYR A 119 1.09 2.80 -1.30
N TYR A 120 0.29 1.73 -1.32
CA TYR A 120 -0.98 1.66 -0.59
C TYR A 120 -0.83 1.09 0.82
N HIS A 121 0.38 1.02 1.35
CA HIS A 121 0.67 0.39 2.63
C HIS A 121 0.03 -1.01 2.72
N SER A 122 0.27 -1.81 1.70
CA SER A 122 -0.38 -3.10 1.49
C SER A 122 0.54 -4.27 1.82
N ILE A 123 -0.06 -5.41 2.16
CA ILE A 123 0.67 -6.66 2.32
C ILE A 123 0.82 -7.45 1.01
N SER A 124 0.80 -6.76 -0.14
CA SER A 124 0.94 -7.38 -1.47
C SER A 124 2.27 -8.13 -1.66
N SER A 125 3.26 -7.87 -0.82
CA SER A 125 4.51 -8.65 -0.75
C SER A 125 4.28 -10.13 -0.40
N LEU A 126 3.14 -10.46 0.22
CA LEU A 126 2.72 -11.83 0.54
C LEU A 126 1.93 -12.50 -0.59
N TYR A 127 1.62 -11.80 -1.68
CA TYR A 127 1.02 -12.42 -2.86
C TYR A 127 2.03 -13.41 -3.47
N PRO A 128 1.61 -14.60 -3.90
CA PRO A 128 2.50 -15.55 -4.57
C PRO A 128 3.15 -14.92 -5.81
N GLU A 129 2.34 -14.26 -6.62
CA GLU A 129 2.76 -13.42 -7.73
C GLU A 129 3.23 -12.08 -7.16
N LYS A 130 4.43 -11.63 -7.53
CA LYS A 130 5.02 -10.41 -6.97
C LYS A 130 4.75 -9.16 -7.81
N GLU A 131 3.97 -9.28 -8.89
CA GLU A 131 3.72 -8.19 -9.85
C GLU A 131 3.10 -6.98 -9.17
N GLU A 132 2.04 -7.17 -8.38
CA GLU A 132 1.38 -6.05 -7.69
C GLU A 132 2.30 -5.39 -6.65
N PHE A 133 3.07 -6.19 -5.91
CA PHE A 133 4.08 -5.69 -4.98
C PHE A 133 5.12 -4.82 -5.71
N ILE A 134 5.63 -5.31 -6.85
CA ILE A 134 6.62 -4.60 -7.67
C ILE A 134 6.02 -3.31 -8.24
N GLU A 135 4.79 -3.33 -8.70
CA GLU A 135 4.11 -2.16 -9.24
C GLU A 135 3.94 -1.08 -8.15
N GLN A 136 3.45 -1.45 -6.98
CA GLN A 136 3.30 -0.52 -5.86
C GLN A 136 4.63 0.06 -5.38
N ALA A 137 5.68 -0.77 -5.30
CA ALA A 137 7.02 -0.32 -4.95
C ALA A 137 7.60 0.70 -5.95
N LYS A 138 7.38 0.48 -7.25
CA LYS A 138 7.78 1.43 -8.31
C LYS A 138 6.97 2.72 -8.27
N MET A 139 5.67 2.61 -8.08
CA MET A 139 4.76 3.74 -7.95
C MET A 139 5.16 4.63 -6.77
N HIS A 140 5.43 4.02 -5.61
CA HIS A 140 5.87 4.73 -4.42
C HIS A 140 7.20 5.47 -4.65
N ARG A 141 8.19 4.79 -5.22
CA ARG A 141 9.50 5.40 -5.55
C ARG A 141 9.35 6.63 -6.44
N GLN A 142 8.48 6.54 -7.43
CA GLN A 142 8.23 7.68 -8.35
C GLN A 142 7.53 8.83 -7.60
N THR A 143 6.53 8.53 -6.78
CA THR A 143 5.80 9.55 -6.00
C THR A 143 6.71 10.28 -5.00
N VAL A 144 7.56 9.55 -4.26
CA VAL A 144 8.53 10.18 -3.36
C VAL A 144 9.50 11.08 -4.13
N LYS A 145 9.94 10.63 -5.32
CA LYS A 145 10.80 11.46 -6.18
C LYS A 145 10.08 12.73 -6.65
N ASP A 146 8.83 12.63 -7.07
CA ASP A 146 8.06 13.74 -7.64
C ASP A 146 7.64 14.74 -6.56
N LEU A 147 7.22 14.26 -5.40
CA LEU A 147 6.70 15.10 -4.33
C LEU A 147 7.77 15.64 -3.38
N LEU A 148 8.81 14.86 -3.08
CA LEU A 148 9.83 15.21 -2.10
C LEU A 148 11.22 15.47 -2.74
N GLY A 149 11.37 15.26 -4.04
CA GLY A 149 12.67 15.41 -4.73
C GLY A 149 13.72 14.38 -4.32
N TYR A 150 13.33 13.29 -3.66
CA TYR A 150 14.23 12.27 -3.11
C TYR A 150 14.05 10.92 -3.81
N THR A 151 15.16 10.21 -4.07
CA THR A 151 15.11 8.88 -4.67
C THR A 151 15.50 7.83 -3.62
N PRO A 152 14.57 7.01 -3.12
CA PRO A 152 14.83 6.00 -2.11
C PRO A 152 15.84 4.92 -2.55
N ASN A 153 16.77 4.55 -1.66
CA ASN A 153 17.77 3.50 -1.86
C ASN A 153 17.62 2.33 -0.88
N VAL A 154 16.90 2.52 0.20
CA VAL A 154 16.58 1.51 1.21
C VAL A 154 15.08 1.27 1.21
N PHE A 155 14.68 0.04 1.46
CA PHE A 155 13.30 -0.42 1.44
C PHE A 155 12.84 -0.78 2.86
N GLU A 156 11.68 -0.34 3.23
CA GLU A 156 10.88 -0.86 4.32
C GLU A 156 9.66 -1.55 3.70
N ASN A 157 9.46 -2.82 3.97
CA ASN A 157 8.24 -3.48 3.51
C ASN A 157 7.16 -3.28 4.56
N THR A 158 6.00 -2.83 4.11
CA THR A 158 4.83 -2.56 4.94
C THR A 158 4.72 -3.52 6.12
N GLU A 159 4.55 -2.99 7.33
CA GLU A 159 4.44 -3.73 8.59
C GLU A 159 5.73 -4.52 8.95
N LEU A 160 6.86 -4.13 8.39
CA LEU A 160 8.13 -4.86 8.49
C LEU A 160 8.02 -6.34 8.11
N LEU A 161 7.02 -6.69 7.29
CA LEU A 161 6.85 -8.04 6.76
C LEU A 161 8.07 -8.46 5.94
N TYR A 162 8.72 -9.51 6.37
CA TYR A 162 9.99 -9.94 5.79
C TYR A 162 10.12 -11.46 5.70
N ASN A 163 10.65 -11.91 4.58
CA ASN A 163 11.23 -13.24 4.36
C ASN A 163 12.27 -13.16 3.22
N ASN A 164 12.98 -14.27 2.98
CA ASN A 164 14.04 -14.30 1.97
C ASN A 164 13.53 -13.99 0.55
N THR A 165 12.29 -14.38 0.21
CA THR A 165 11.69 -14.11 -1.11
C THR A 165 11.41 -12.63 -1.30
N ILE A 166 10.89 -11.95 -0.27
CA ILE A 166 10.68 -10.50 -0.28
C ILE A 166 12.03 -9.79 -0.45
N ALA A 167 13.05 -10.15 0.33
CA ALA A 167 14.38 -9.57 0.22
C ALA A 167 14.97 -9.72 -1.18
N LYS A 168 14.83 -10.90 -1.79
CA LYS A 168 15.29 -11.17 -3.16
C LYS A 168 14.55 -10.32 -4.20
N THR A 169 13.25 -10.12 -4.04
CA THR A 169 12.47 -9.24 -4.92
C THR A 169 12.92 -7.79 -4.80
N VAL A 170 13.14 -7.31 -3.58
CA VAL A 170 13.63 -5.95 -3.31
C VAL A 170 15.06 -5.75 -3.85
N GLU A 171 15.93 -6.77 -3.74
CA GLU A 171 17.26 -6.75 -4.36
C GLU A 171 17.17 -6.61 -5.89
N ALA A 172 16.25 -7.34 -6.52
CA ALA A 172 16.03 -7.26 -7.97
C ALA A 172 15.52 -5.88 -8.42
N LEU A 173 14.83 -5.14 -7.55
CA LEU A 173 14.43 -3.75 -7.78
C LEU A 173 15.57 -2.74 -7.61
N GLY A 174 16.75 -3.18 -7.16
CA GLY A 174 17.97 -2.37 -7.07
C GLY A 174 18.13 -1.61 -5.76
N TYR A 175 17.43 -1.99 -4.69
CA TYR A 175 17.65 -1.39 -3.36
C TYR A 175 18.88 -1.97 -2.69
N LYS A 176 19.57 -1.14 -1.89
CA LYS A 176 20.78 -1.51 -1.15
C LYS A 176 20.49 -2.18 0.19
N GLY A 177 19.36 -1.84 0.82
CA GLY A 177 18.97 -2.32 2.13
C GLY A 177 17.46 -2.58 2.23
N ILE A 178 17.11 -3.46 3.17
CA ILE A 178 15.74 -3.75 3.55
C ILE A 178 15.64 -3.87 5.08
N TYR A 179 14.58 -3.32 5.66
CA TYR A 179 14.30 -3.45 7.08
C TYR A 179 13.51 -4.70 7.43
N THR A 180 13.74 -5.22 8.63
CA THR A 180 12.92 -6.25 9.27
C THR A 180 12.95 -6.11 10.79
N GLU A 181 12.10 -6.87 11.47
CA GLU A 181 12.08 -6.94 12.94
C GLU A 181 13.26 -7.75 13.49
N GLY A 182 13.89 -7.24 14.55
CA GLY A 182 15.06 -7.83 15.18
C GLY A 182 14.74 -8.80 16.32
N ILE A 183 13.96 -9.84 16.04
CA ILE A 183 13.52 -10.82 17.04
C ILE A 183 14.45 -12.03 17.16
N GLU A 184 14.45 -12.62 18.35
CA GLU A 184 15.27 -13.77 18.69
C GLU A 184 15.00 -14.99 17.79
N LYS A 185 13.76 -15.16 17.33
CA LYS A 185 13.35 -16.26 16.43
C LYS A 185 14.21 -16.35 15.15
N ILE A 186 14.62 -15.18 14.60
CA ILE A 186 15.43 -15.13 13.37
C ILE A 186 16.91 -14.87 13.65
N LEU A 187 17.22 -14.30 14.79
CA LEU A 187 18.59 -13.94 15.17
C LEU A 187 19.32 -15.08 15.88
N GLY A 188 18.62 -15.91 16.66
CA GLY A 188 19.26 -16.85 17.57
C GLY A 188 20.14 -16.08 18.56
N GLU A 189 21.43 -16.34 18.56
CA GLU A 189 22.42 -15.64 19.41
C GLU A 189 22.95 -14.33 18.80
N LYS A 190 22.53 -13.97 17.59
CA LYS A 190 22.96 -12.75 16.90
C LYS A 190 22.27 -11.53 17.50
N SER A 191 22.92 -10.37 17.36
CA SER A 191 22.37 -9.08 17.83
C SER A 191 21.63 -8.34 16.71
N PRO A 192 20.51 -7.64 16.98
CA PRO A 192 19.87 -6.77 16.01
C PRO A 192 20.69 -5.51 15.67
N ASN A 193 21.78 -5.26 16.41
CA ASN A 193 22.57 -4.04 16.29
C ASN A 193 23.74 -4.18 15.27
N TYR A 194 23.56 -5.04 14.28
CA TYR A 194 24.45 -5.21 13.12
C TYR A 194 23.61 -5.37 11.86
N ILE A 195 24.25 -5.13 10.70
CA ILE A 195 23.64 -5.45 9.41
C ILE A 195 23.99 -6.89 9.01
N TYR A 196 23.11 -7.49 8.20
CA TYR A 196 23.24 -8.87 7.74
C TYR A 196 23.01 -8.98 6.23
N THR A 197 23.28 -10.15 5.67
CA THR A 197 22.81 -10.53 4.33
C THR A 197 21.65 -11.50 4.45
N PRO A 198 20.62 -11.40 3.60
CA PRO A 198 19.59 -12.43 3.54
C PRO A 198 20.15 -13.70 2.91
N LYS A 199 19.68 -14.86 3.36
CA LYS A 199 20.07 -16.13 2.74
C LYS A 199 19.77 -16.17 1.26
N GLY A 200 20.78 -16.54 0.47
CA GLY A 200 20.66 -16.62 -0.98
C GLY A 200 20.77 -15.28 -1.73
N SER A 201 21.02 -14.18 -1.04
CA SER A 201 21.29 -12.85 -1.60
C SER A 201 22.67 -12.35 -1.16
N ARG A 202 23.30 -11.49 -1.97
CA ARG A 202 24.66 -10.97 -1.65
C ARG A 202 24.77 -9.45 -1.77
N LYS A 203 23.85 -8.79 -2.48
CA LYS A 203 23.94 -7.36 -2.77
C LYS A 203 23.16 -6.52 -1.77
N ILE A 204 21.98 -6.97 -1.38
CA ILE A 204 21.15 -6.25 -0.41
C ILE A 204 21.63 -6.51 1.02
N ARG A 205 21.43 -5.53 1.90
CA ARG A 205 21.68 -5.62 3.34
C ARG A 205 20.37 -5.63 4.11
N VAL A 206 20.34 -6.42 5.18
CA VAL A 206 19.20 -6.46 6.12
C VAL A 206 19.56 -5.62 7.33
N LEU A 207 18.75 -4.61 7.59
CA LEU A 207 18.79 -3.78 8.79
C LEU A 207 17.68 -4.26 9.73
N LEU A 208 17.97 -4.30 11.01
CA LEU A 208 17.08 -4.90 12.01
C LEU A 208 16.60 -3.84 13.00
N ARG A 209 15.29 -3.72 13.17
CA ARG A 209 14.69 -2.88 14.20
C ARG A 209 15.11 -3.42 15.59
N ASN A 210 15.66 -2.58 16.43
CA ASN A 210 15.82 -2.92 17.85
C ASN A 210 14.48 -2.71 18.55
N TYR A 211 13.66 -3.75 18.57
CA TYR A 211 12.29 -3.64 19.06
C TYR A 211 12.21 -3.30 20.56
N LYS A 212 13.17 -3.80 21.37
CA LYS A 212 13.15 -3.55 22.82
C LYS A 212 13.29 -2.07 23.13
N LEU A 213 14.28 -1.44 22.53
CA LEU A 213 14.50 0.01 22.68
C LEU A 213 13.39 0.84 22.00
N THR A 214 12.93 0.40 20.82
CA THR A 214 11.85 1.12 20.13
C THR A 214 10.54 1.07 20.91
N ASP A 215 10.18 -0.09 21.46
CA ASP A 215 8.95 -0.28 22.24
C ASP A 215 8.96 0.49 23.56
N ASP A 216 10.16 0.85 24.09
CA ASP A 216 10.29 1.73 25.25
C ASP A 216 9.76 3.15 24.95
N ILE A 217 9.99 3.64 23.73
CA ILE A 217 9.43 4.91 23.28
C ILE A 217 7.97 4.71 22.84
N GLY A 218 7.71 3.73 21.97
CA GLY A 218 6.42 3.56 21.30
C GLY A 218 5.26 3.20 22.24
N PHE A 219 5.51 2.37 23.25
CA PHE A 219 4.45 1.84 24.11
C PHE A 219 4.61 2.20 25.58
N ARG A 220 5.84 2.37 26.07
CA ARG A 220 6.11 2.53 27.51
C ARG A 220 6.33 3.96 27.96
N PHE A 221 6.54 4.91 27.05
CA PHE A 221 6.86 6.30 27.38
C PHE A 221 5.87 6.94 28.39
N SER A 222 4.58 6.72 28.20
CA SER A 222 3.52 7.26 29.10
C SER A 222 3.09 6.28 30.20
N ALA A 223 3.70 5.09 30.27
CA ALA A 223 3.28 4.01 31.18
C ALA A 223 3.81 4.24 32.59
N ARG A 224 3.04 4.92 33.46
CA ARG A 224 3.44 5.24 34.84
C ARG A 224 3.70 4.00 35.71
N TRP A 225 3.20 2.84 35.34
CA TRP A 225 3.45 1.57 36.02
C TRP A 225 4.80 0.95 35.66
N TRP A 226 5.45 1.47 34.59
CA TRP A 226 6.74 0.95 34.13
C TRP A 226 7.87 1.39 35.09
N PRO A 227 8.73 0.48 35.59
CA PRO A 227 9.78 0.82 36.56
C PRO A 227 10.75 1.90 36.09
N GLU A 228 10.93 2.01 34.75
CA GLU A 228 11.83 3.00 34.15
C GLU A 228 11.15 4.36 33.86
N TRP A 229 9.86 4.50 34.22
CA TRP A 229 9.16 5.79 34.09
C TRP A 229 9.66 6.81 35.14
N PRO A 230 9.85 8.10 34.77
CA PRO A 230 9.74 8.68 33.44
C PRO A 230 10.95 8.38 32.56
N LEU A 231 10.70 8.19 31.26
CA LEU A 231 11.77 8.05 30.28
C LEU A 231 12.23 9.43 29.82
N THR A 232 13.45 9.83 30.23
CA THR A 232 14.07 11.09 29.84
C THR A 232 15.06 10.88 28.69
N ALA A 233 15.36 11.95 27.95
CA ALA A 233 16.24 11.89 26.79
C ALA A 233 17.68 11.45 27.16
N ASP A 234 18.24 11.95 28.24
CA ASP A 234 19.56 11.59 28.78
C ASP A 234 19.62 10.12 29.21
N LYS A 235 18.56 9.64 29.89
CA LYS A 235 18.45 8.24 30.31
C LYS A 235 18.43 7.31 29.10
N TYR A 236 17.62 7.62 28.09
CA TYR A 236 17.52 6.81 26.88
C TYR A 236 18.82 6.85 26.06
N ALA A 237 19.44 8.02 25.92
CA ALA A 237 20.75 8.17 25.28
C ALA A 237 21.84 7.34 26.00
N GLY A 238 21.78 7.28 27.35
CA GLY A 238 22.64 6.39 28.15
C GLY A 238 22.44 4.91 27.82
N TRP A 239 21.20 4.47 27.60
CA TRP A 239 20.92 3.09 27.16
C TRP A 239 21.48 2.80 25.76
N LEU A 240 21.32 3.74 24.84
CA LEU A 240 21.91 3.61 23.50
C LEU A 240 23.44 3.52 23.58
N ALA A 241 24.06 4.35 24.42
CA ALA A 241 25.51 4.34 24.62
C ALA A 241 26.02 3.04 25.26
N GLY A 242 25.24 2.43 26.14
CA GLY A 242 25.53 1.12 26.74
C GLY A 242 25.21 -0.08 25.85
N THR A 243 24.56 0.13 24.71
CA THR A 243 24.14 -0.95 23.80
C THR A 243 25.26 -1.27 22.81
N PRO A 244 25.83 -2.50 22.82
CA PRO A 244 26.88 -2.87 21.89
C PRO A 244 26.35 -3.09 20.47
N GLY A 245 27.13 -2.68 19.48
CA GLY A 245 26.83 -2.90 18.07
C GLY A 245 27.46 -1.90 17.12
N ALA A 246 27.29 -2.16 15.83
CA ALA A 246 27.73 -1.27 14.76
C ALA A 246 26.65 -0.23 14.42
N CYS A 247 25.36 -0.63 14.51
CA CYS A 247 24.23 0.25 14.28
C CYS A 247 23.04 -0.13 15.18
N ILE A 248 22.31 0.84 15.68
CA ILE A 248 21.11 0.66 16.50
C ILE A 248 19.96 1.34 15.76
N ASN A 249 19.00 0.55 15.27
CA ASN A 249 17.88 1.07 14.49
C ASN A 249 16.63 1.19 15.40
N ILE A 250 16.18 2.41 15.60
CA ILE A 250 14.98 2.77 16.37
C ILE A 250 13.90 3.15 15.36
N PHE A 251 12.85 2.35 15.29
CA PHE A 251 11.84 2.46 14.24
C PHE A 251 10.42 2.43 14.85
N PRO A 252 9.91 3.53 15.41
CA PRO A 252 8.54 3.69 15.86
C PRO A 252 7.65 4.29 14.77
N ASP A 253 6.33 4.22 14.99
CA ASP A 253 5.37 5.09 14.30
C ASP A 253 5.67 6.55 14.62
N TYR A 254 5.56 7.43 13.65
CA TYR A 254 5.80 8.85 13.85
C TYR A 254 4.72 9.49 14.73
N GLU A 255 3.50 8.97 14.65
CA GLU A 255 2.37 9.37 15.47
C GLU A 255 2.58 9.13 16.98
N THR A 256 3.60 8.36 17.35
CA THR A 256 4.13 8.26 18.73
C THR A 256 4.36 9.64 19.34
N PHE A 257 4.83 10.61 18.53
CA PHE A 257 5.22 11.94 18.98
C PHE A 257 4.08 12.96 18.90
N GLY A 258 3.00 12.72 19.64
CA GLY A 258 1.90 13.67 19.81
C GLY A 258 0.50 13.09 19.66
N GLU A 259 0.34 11.94 19.01
CA GLU A 259 -0.96 11.28 18.87
C GLU A 259 -1.07 10.03 19.78
N HIS A 260 -0.08 9.12 19.77
CA HIS A 260 -0.05 7.97 20.67
C HIS A 260 0.33 8.38 22.10
N HIS A 261 1.35 9.21 22.24
CA HIS A 261 1.67 9.92 23.47
C HIS A 261 1.35 11.40 23.27
N TRP A 262 0.38 11.89 24.00
CA TRP A 262 -0.08 13.27 23.84
C TRP A 262 1.01 14.28 24.24
N PRO A 263 0.97 15.51 23.71
CA PRO A 263 1.98 16.54 24.01
C PRO A 263 2.23 16.75 25.51
N GLU A 264 1.17 16.64 26.32
CA GLU A 264 1.20 16.82 27.78
C GLU A 264 2.04 15.77 28.52
N THR A 265 2.36 14.64 27.86
CA THR A 265 3.24 13.61 28.41
C THR A 265 4.71 14.03 28.40
N GLY A 266 5.06 15.09 27.67
CA GLY A 266 6.42 15.55 27.47
C GLY A 266 7.13 14.90 26.29
N ILE A 267 6.42 14.16 25.41
CA ILE A 267 7.02 13.43 24.29
C ILE A 267 7.75 14.36 23.30
N HIS A 268 7.24 15.56 23.05
CA HIS A 268 7.91 16.54 22.21
C HIS A 268 9.20 17.07 22.85
N SER A 269 9.21 17.28 24.17
CA SER A 269 10.44 17.64 24.89
C SER A 269 11.47 16.51 24.81
N PHE A 270 11.02 15.25 24.91
CA PHE A 270 11.89 14.09 24.71
C PHE A 270 12.50 14.09 23.30
N LEU A 271 11.68 14.26 22.25
CA LEU A 271 12.16 14.33 20.87
C LEU A 271 13.16 15.48 20.66
N GLN A 272 12.90 16.64 21.28
CA GLN A 272 13.73 17.83 21.15
C GLN A 272 15.13 17.64 21.77
N HIS A 273 15.24 16.93 22.88
CA HIS A 273 16.53 16.79 23.59
C HIS A 273 17.28 15.52 23.21
N LEU A 274 16.59 14.46 22.78
CA LEU A 274 17.21 13.16 22.55
C LEU A 274 18.38 13.17 21.54
N PRO A 275 18.30 13.84 20.38
CA PRO A 275 19.41 13.88 19.45
C PRO A 275 20.66 14.52 20.06
N GLU A 276 20.52 15.61 20.80
CA GLU A 276 21.63 16.29 21.47
C GLU A 276 22.26 15.42 22.55
N GLU A 277 21.45 14.72 23.35
CA GLU A 277 21.96 13.78 24.36
C GLU A 277 22.72 12.60 23.73
N ILE A 278 22.27 12.07 22.58
CA ILE A 278 22.99 11.04 21.83
C ILE A 278 24.36 11.57 21.36
N LEU A 279 24.40 12.78 20.80
CA LEU A 279 25.62 13.36 20.23
C LEU A 279 26.69 13.70 21.29
N ARG A 280 26.33 13.80 22.59
CA ARG A 280 27.29 13.97 23.70
C ARG A 280 28.20 12.76 23.88
N PHE A 281 27.78 11.56 23.52
CA PHE A 281 28.62 10.37 23.62
C PHE A 281 29.61 10.30 22.44
N GLU A 282 30.90 10.31 22.71
CA GLU A 282 31.93 10.34 21.65
C GLU A 282 31.82 9.18 20.65
N HIS A 283 31.48 7.99 21.13
CA HIS A 283 31.38 6.78 20.33
C HIS A 283 30.04 6.60 19.59
N LEU A 284 29.06 7.47 19.80
CA LEU A 284 27.78 7.48 19.08
C LEU A 284 27.77 8.57 18.00
N GLN A 285 27.05 8.31 16.93
CA GLN A 285 26.67 9.28 15.90
C GLN A 285 25.30 8.94 15.33
N MET A 286 24.57 9.94 14.83
CA MET A 286 23.35 9.69 14.09
C MET A 286 23.67 9.47 12.61
N ALA A 287 22.97 8.51 12.00
CA ALA A 287 23.20 8.12 10.61
C ALA A 287 21.86 7.79 9.91
N THR A 288 21.88 7.81 8.59
CA THR A 288 20.78 7.31 7.77
C THR A 288 21.00 5.83 7.40
N PRO A 289 19.94 5.08 7.05
CA PRO A 289 20.04 3.70 6.60
C PRO A 289 21.05 3.46 5.48
N SER A 290 21.06 4.33 4.47
CA SER A 290 22.03 4.23 3.36
C SER A 290 23.48 4.39 3.83
N GLU A 291 23.75 5.30 4.77
CA GLU A 291 25.09 5.48 5.34
C GLU A 291 25.53 4.25 6.14
N VAL A 292 24.61 3.62 6.87
CA VAL A 292 24.90 2.36 7.61
C VAL A 292 25.24 1.24 6.65
N VAL A 293 24.44 1.07 5.59
CA VAL A 293 24.68 0.05 4.56
C VAL A 293 26.03 0.24 3.86
N ASP A 294 26.40 1.48 3.54
CA ASP A 294 27.65 1.79 2.84
C ASP A 294 28.87 1.71 3.77
N ARG A 295 28.70 1.91 5.09
CA ARG A 295 29.79 1.99 6.08
C ARG A 295 30.16 0.65 6.69
N HIS A 296 29.19 -0.22 6.93
CA HIS A 296 29.40 -1.44 7.69
C HIS A 296 29.39 -2.70 6.81
N ALA A 297 30.30 -3.62 7.09
CA ALA A 297 30.26 -4.95 6.53
C ALA A 297 29.18 -5.79 7.26
N PRO A 298 28.51 -6.72 6.56
CA PRO A 298 27.53 -7.60 7.20
C PRO A 298 28.20 -8.52 8.23
N ALA A 299 27.59 -8.66 9.41
CA ALA A 299 28.08 -9.53 10.48
C ALA A 299 27.77 -11.03 10.25
N GLY A 300 27.03 -11.34 9.20
CA GLY A 300 26.66 -12.71 8.85
C GLY A 300 25.43 -12.76 7.96
N GLU A 301 24.80 -13.92 7.93
CA GLU A 301 23.59 -14.18 7.15
C GLU A 301 22.40 -14.43 8.10
N ILE A 302 21.21 -14.00 7.71
CA ILE A 302 19.95 -14.41 8.34
C ILE A 302 19.09 -15.21 7.36
N ASP A 303 18.38 -16.21 7.90
CA ASP A 303 17.53 -17.11 7.13
C ASP A 303 16.09 -17.02 7.64
N VAL A 304 15.22 -16.45 6.82
CA VAL A 304 13.78 -16.29 7.11
C VAL A 304 13.00 -16.93 5.95
N PRO A 305 12.66 -18.23 6.06
CA PRO A 305 11.95 -18.93 4.99
C PRO A 305 10.55 -18.33 4.78
N GLU A 306 10.08 -18.33 3.53
CA GLU A 306 8.75 -17.82 3.19
C GLU A 306 7.64 -18.63 3.87
N THR A 307 7.74 -19.96 3.81
CA THR A 307 6.75 -20.84 4.44
C THR A 307 6.99 -20.94 5.94
N GLY A 308 6.07 -20.38 6.73
CA GLY A 308 6.08 -20.45 8.19
C GLY A 308 7.16 -19.62 8.88
N GLY A 309 7.93 -18.82 8.13
CA GLY A 309 9.01 -18.01 8.67
C GLY A 309 8.81 -16.50 8.59
N THR A 310 7.89 -16.01 7.77
CA THR A 310 7.66 -14.59 7.58
C THR A 310 7.47 -13.86 8.92
N VAL A 311 8.25 -12.81 9.14
CA VAL A 311 8.24 -12.00 10.35
C VAL A 311 7.64 -10.62 10.09
N SER A 312 7.24 -9.95 11.16
CA SER A 312 6.67 -8.61 11.18
C SER A 312 6.95 -7.96 12.54
N TRP A 313 6.59 -6.70 12.70
CA TRP A 313 6.70 -6.01 13.99
C TRP A 313 5.46 -6.13 14.89
N ALA A 314 4.34 -6.65 14.34
CA ALA A 314 3.07 -6.66 15.06
C ALA A 314 2.92 -7.80 16.05
N ASP A 315 2.25 -7.48 17.13
CA ASP A 315 1.85 -8.37 18.23
C ASP A 315 2.98 -9.12 18.93
N ILE A 316 2.60 -10.09 19.77
CA ILE A 316 3.55 -10.94 20.50
C ILE A 316 4.25 -11.92 19.57
N GLN A 317 3.53 -12.45 18.58
CA GLN A 317 4.04 -13.46 17.63
C GLN A 317 5.08 -12.87 16.68
N ARG A 318 5.01 -11.58 16.41
CA ARG A 318 5.87 -10.84 15.48
C ARG A 318 6.02 -11.56 14.14
N ASP A 319 4.87 -11.95 13.57
CA ASP A 319 4.76 -12.60 12.27
C ASP A 319 3.53 -12.11 11.49
N GLN A 320 3.22 -12.77 10.38
CA GLN A 320 2.11 -12.39 9.51
C GLN A 320 0.71 -12.59 10.10
N THR A 321 0.58 -13.21 11.29
CA THR A 321 -0.73 -13.53 11.89
C THR A 321 -1.50 -12.29 12.33
N GLY A 322 -0.86 -11.14 12.49
CA GLY A 322 -1.55 -9.85 12.68
C GLY A 322 -2.52 -9.54 11.55
N TRP A 323 -2.22 -9.98 10.32
CA TRP A 323 -3.02 -9.72 9.10
C TRP A 323 -3.66 -10.97 8.51
N LEU A 324 -3.15 -12.16 8.77
CA LEU A 324 -3.59 -13.44 8.20
C LEU A 324 -3.73 -14.53 9.28
N GLY A 325 -4.15 -14.15 10.48
CA GLY A 325 -4.26 -15.04 11.64
C GLY A 325 -5.61 -15.72 11.81
N ASN A 326 -6.67 -15.24 11.14
CA ASN A 326 -8.01 -15.79 11.29
C ASN A 326 -8.78 -15.86 9.95
N VAL A 327 -9.92 -16.54 9.97
CA VAL A 327 -10.72 -16.80 8.75
C VAL A 327 -11.29 -15.53 8.11
N MET A 328 -11.58 -14.47 8.88
CA MET A 328 -12.09 -13.19 8.36
C MET A 328 -11.00 -12.49 7.53
N GLN A 329 -9.80 -12.41 8.07
CA GLN A 329 -8.63 -11.84 7.39
C GLN A 329 -8.31 -12.62 6.11
N TRP A 330 -8.30 -13.95 6.16
CA TRP A 330 -8.08 -14.79 4.99
C TRP A 330 -9.17 -14.60 3.92
N ALA A 331 -10.44 -14.50 4.32
CA ALA A 331 -11.55 -14.28 3.38
C ALA A 331 -11.40 -12.94 2.66
N TYR A 332 -11.08 -11.87 3.37
CA TYR A 332 -10.85 -10.54 2.79
C TYR A 332 -9.65 -10.54 1.84
N TYR A 333 -8.50 -11.01 2.30
CA TYR A 333 -7.27 -11.13 1.52
C TYR A 333 -7.46 -11.94 0.23
N THR A 334 -8.11 -13.11 0.34
CA THR A 334 -8.34 -13.98 -0.81
C THR A 334 -9.30 -13.33 -1.81
N THR A 335 -10.29 -12.59 -1.32
CA THR A 335 -11.21 -11.84 -2.21
C THR A 335 -10.45 -10.78 -3.00
N LEU A 336 -9.57 -10.00 -2.37
CA LEU A 336 -8.74 -9.01 -3.05
C LEU A 336 -7.87 -9.65 -4.14
N ARG A 337 -7.17 -10.73 -3.81
CA ARG A 337 -6.32 -11.45 -4.77
C ARG A 337 -7.13 -12.02 -5.94
N ARG A 338 -8.28 -12.56 -5.65
CA ARG A 338 -9.18 -13.12 -6.66
C ARG A 338 -9.63 -12.08 -7.70
N LEU A 339 -9.77 -10.82 -7.29
CA LEU A 339 -10.17 -9.72 -8.17
C LEU A 339 -9.03 -9.20 -9.05
N GLU A 340 -7.77 -9.41 -8.67
CA GLU A 340 -6.60 -8.86 -9.37
C GLU A 340 -6.59 -9.11 -10.90
N PRO A 341 -6.74 -10.35 -11.40
CA PRO A 341 -6.69 -10.60 -12.83
C PRO A 341 -7.76 -9.83 -13.62
N PHE A 342 -8.95 -9.67 -13.02
CA PHE A 342 -10.04 -8.94 -13.66
C PHE A 342 -9.77 -7.45 -13.75
N ILE A 343 -9.28 -6.87 -12.66
CA ILE A 343 -9.01 -5.44 -12.57
C ILE A 343 -7.90 -5.05 -13.53
N LYS A 344 -6.85 -5.86 -13.62
CA LYS A 344 -5.74 -5.64 -14.56
C LYS A 344 -6.16 -5.85 -16.01
N GLU A 345 -7.13 -6.74 -16.28
CA GLU A 345 -7.65 -6.97 -17.64
C GLU A 345 -8.61 -5.87 -18.11
N VAL A 346 -9.37 -5.26 -17.20
CA VAL A 346 -10.34 -4.19 -17.52
C VAL A 346 -9.64 -2.90 -17.92
N ASP A 347 -8.40 -2.71 -17.48
CA ASP A 347 -7.57 -1.52 -17.77
C ASP A 347 -8.31 -0.20 -17.45
N ASP A 348 -9.01 -0.19 -16.32
CA ASP A 348 -9.73 0.98 -15.81
C ASP A 348 -9.01 1.52 -14.57
N SER A 349 -8.45 2.73 -14.68
CA SER A 349 -7.62 3.34 -13.66
C SER A 349 -8.36 3.60 -12.34
N GLU A 350 -9.67 3.88 -12.37
CA GLU A 350 -10.44 4.13 -11.15
C GLU A 350 -10.73 2.83 -10.39
N PHE A 351 -11.15 1.77 -11.10
CA PHE A 351 -11.31 0.46 -10.48
C PHE A 351 -9.98 -0.07 -9.95
N LEU A 352 -8.87 0.12 -10.68
CA LEU A 352 -7.55 -0.27 -10.23
C LEU A 352 -7.15 0.48 -8.94
N LYS A 353 -7.37 1.81 -8.90
CA LYS A 353 -7.09 2.61 -7.71
C LYS A 353 -7.93 2.14 -6.51
N LEU A 354 -9.24 2.00 -6.67
CA LEU A 354 -10.14 1.55 -5.60
C LEU A 354 -9.74 0.17 -5.06
N TRP A 355 -9.42 -0.78 -5.95
CA TRP A 355 -8.94 -2.10 -5.53
C TRP A 355 -7.64 -2.03 -4.75
N ARG A 356 -6.73 -1.11 -5.12
CA ARG A 356 -5.48 -0.86 -4.40
C ARG A 356 -5.72 -0.20 -3.05
N ASP A 357 -6.63 0.75 -2.96
CA ASP A 357 -7.03 1.38 -1.70
C ASP A 357 -7.62 0.35 -0.71
N PHE A 358 -8.36 -0.65 -1.19
CA PHE A 358 -8.82 -1.76 -0.36
C PHE A 358 -7.69 -2.66 0.17
N GLN A 359 -6.50 -2.63 -0.39
CA GLN A 359 -5.37 -3.48 0.03
C GLN A 359 -4.62 -2.96 1.26
N THR A 360 -4.91 -1.77 1.74
CA THR A 360 -4.26 -1.19 2.93
C THR A 360 -4.30 -2.18 4.10
N SER A 361 -3.14 -2.41 4.74
CA SER A 361 -2.96 -3.42 5.80
C SER A 361 -3.89 -3.22 6.98
N ASP A 362 -4.21 -1.96 7.32
CA ASP A 362 -5.12 -1.59 8.41
C ASP A 362 -6.47 -2.29 8.30
N HIS A 363 -7.02 -2.43 7.10
CA HIS A 363 -8.32 -3.08 6.90
C HIS A 363 -8.30 -4.54 7.36
N LEU A 364 -7.17 -5.23 7.20
CA LEU A 364 -6.97 -6.59 7.71
C LEU A 364 -6.70 -6.56 9.22
N TYR A 365 -5.90 -5.62 9.69
CA TYR A 365 -5.53 -5.51 11.10
C TYR A 365 -6.74 -5.22 11.99
N TYR A 366 -7.73 -4.44 11.54
CA TYR A 366 -8.99 -4.22 12.25
C TYR A 366 -9.82 -5.50 12.45
N MET A 367 -9.55 -6.57 11.70
CA MET A 367 -10.18 -7.89 11.84
C MET A 367 -9.40 -8.85 12.74
N PHE A 368 -8.30 -8.39 13.35
CA PHE A 368 -7.46 -9.20 14.23
C PHE A 368 -8.20 -9.59 15.51
N THR A 369 -8.07 -10.85 15.95
CA THR A 369 -8.85 -11.41 17.07
C THR A 369 -7.99 -11.93 18.22
N ALA A 370 -6.68 -12.13 18.04
CA ALA A 370 -5.81 -12.54 19.13
C ALA A 370 -5.45 -11.29 19.97
N GLY A 371 -5.67 -11.34 21.26
CA GLY A 371 -5.35 -10.26 22.19
C GLY A 371 -4.06 -10.52 22.96
N GLY A 372 -3.61 -9.51 23.73
CA GLY A 372 -2.53 -9.64 24.70
C GLY A 372 -1.17 -9.12 24.27
N GLY A 373 -1.07 -8.48 23.10
CA GLY A 373 0.13 -7.75 22.69
C GLY A 373 0.34 -6.44 23.47
N PRO A 374 1.56 -5.89 23.48
CA PRO A 374 1.79 -4.59 24.09
C PRO A 374 0.96 -3.54 23.34
N GLY A 375 -0.09 -3.03 24.03
CA GLY A 375 -0.84 -1.88 23.59
C GLY A 375 -2.19 -2.12 22.93
N GLU A 376 -2.60 -3.36 22.66
CA GLU A 376 -3.87 -3.61 21.92
C GLU A 376 -4.14 -2.55 20.83
N VAL A 377 -3.09 -2.30 20.03
CA VAL A 377 -3.01 -1.18 19.08
C VAL A 377 -4.19 -1.19 18.11
N HIS A 378 -4.63 -2.37 17.70
CA HIS A 378 -5.77 -2.52 16.80
C HIS A 378 -7.09 -1.98 17.36
N SER A 379 -7.34 -2.11 18.67
CA SER A 379 -8.56 -1.57 19.29
C SER A 379 -8.54 -0.06 19.42
N TYR A 380 -7.35 0.53 19.56
CA TYR A 380 -7.17 1.97 19.65
C TYR A 380 -7.35 2.68 18.30
N PHE A 381 -6.85 2.07 17.22
CA PHE A 381 -6.88 2.67 15.88
C PHE A 381 -8.10 2.26 15.05
N SER A 382 -8.76 1.16 15.42
CA SER A 382 -9.91 0.68 14.68
C SER A 382 -11.08 1.67 14.76
N PRO A 383 -11.66 2.09 13.63
CA PRO A 383 -12.90 2.85 13.63
C PRO A 383 -14.12 1.97 13.93
N PHE A 384 -13.96 0.66 14.07
CA PHE A 384 -15.01 -0.33 14.28
C PHE A 384 -15.09 -0.73 15.76
N GLU A 385 -16.29 -1.14 16.19
CA GLU A 385 -16.54 -1.58 17.57
C GLU A 385 -15.97 -2.97 17.86
N SER A 386 -15.86 -3.79 16.82
CA SER A 386 -15.29 -5.15 16.93
C SER A 386 -14.64 -5.61 15.62
N PRO A 387 -13.76 -6.64 15.67
CA PRO A 387 -13.23 -7.28 14.47
C PRO A 387 -14.31 -7.83 13.52
N MET A 388 -15.46 -8.26 14.07
CA MET A 388 -16.59 -8.75 13.29
C MET A 388 -17.26 -7.60 12.53
N ASP A 389 -17.42 -6.42 13.14
CA ASP A 389 -17.98 -5.24 12.48
C ASP A 389 -17.05 -4.76 11.35
N ALA A 390 -15.74 -4.78 11.59
CA ALA A 390 -14.75 -4.48 10.57
C ALA A 390 -14.87 -5.43 9.37
N PHE A 391 -14.99 -6.73 9.63
CA PHE A 391 -15.16 -7.73 8.58
C PHE A 391 -16.49 -7.56 7.83
N ALA A 392 -17.59 -7.35 8.54
CA ALA A 392 -18.92 -7.17 7.94
C ALA A 392 -18.93 -5.94 7.01
N ALA A 393 -18.38 -4.83 7.46
CA ALA A 393 -18.26 -3.63 6.64
C ALA A 393 -17.37 -3.87 5.40
N ALA A 394 -16.17 -4.37 5.60
CA ALA A 394 -15.21 -4.61 4.53
C ALA A 394 -15.75 -5.60 3.49
N GLN A 395 -16.36 -6.72 3.92
CA GLN A 395 -16.92 -7.72 3.02
C GLN A 395 -18.13 -7.18 2.25
N THR A 396 -18.95 -6.33 2.89
CA THR A 396 -20.08 -5.66 2.21
C THR A 396 -19.59 -4.76 1.09
N LEU A 397 -18.56 -3.94 1.36
CA LEU A 397 -17.99 -3.02 0.37
C LEU A 397 -17.32 -3.79 -0.78
N LEU A 398 -16.57 -4.84 -0.49
CA LEU A 398 -15.97 -5.68 -1.53
C LEU A 398 -16.99 -6.41 -2.38
N THR A 399 -18.11 -6.84 -1.80
CA THR A 399 -19.21 -7.48 -2.54
C THR A 399 -19.88 -6.49 -3.50
N ASP A 400 -20.14 -5.27 -3.06
CA ASP A 400 -20.65 -4.19 -3.92
C ASP A 400 -19.63 -3.82 -5.02
N PHE A 401 -18.37 -3.68 -4.66
CA PHE A 401 -17.27 -3.39 -5.60
C PHE A 401 -17.16 -4.49 -6.68
N GLU A 402 -17.14 -5.76 -6.27
CA GLU A 402 -17.12 -6.89 -7.21
C GLU A 402 -18.33 -6.89 -8.15
N ALA A 403 -19.53 -6.61 -7.63
CA ALA A 403 -20.72 -6.53 -8.46
C ALA A 403 -20.63 -5.40 -9.51
N ARG A 404 -20.11 -4.23 -9.13
CA ARG A 404 -19.87 -3.11 -10.07
C ARG A 404 -18.80 -3.42 -11.08
N LEU A 405 -17.70 -4.04 -10.66
CA LEU A 405 -16.65 -4.51 -11.55
C LEU A 405 -17.19 -5.49 -12.59
N ARG A 406 -18.02 -6.47 -12.17
CA ARG A 406 -18.71 -7.40 -13.09
C ARG A 406 -19.59 -6.69 -14.08
N MET A 407 -20.35 -5.68 -13.62
CA MET A 407 -21.19 -4.86 -14.50
C MET A 407 -20.33 -4.05 -15.48
N ALA A 408 -19.23 -3.46 -15.04
CA ALA A 408 -18.32 -2.68 -15.88
C ALA A 408 -17.67 -3.53 -16.98
N ILE A 409 -17.28 -4.77 -16.68
CA ILE A 409 -16.70 -5.71 -17.66
C ILE A 409 -17.72 -6.12 -18.73
N LEU A 410 -18.99 -6.29 -18.36
CA LEU A 410 -20.04 -6.80 -19.24
C LEU A 410 -20.88 -5.71 -19.88
N THR A 411 -20.81 -4.48 -19.39
CA THR A 411 -21.65 -3.35 -19.83
C THR A 411 -20.78 -2.25 -20.43
N ALA A 412 -21.15 -1.78 -21.60
CA ALA A 412 -20.45 -0.68 -22.25
C ALA A 412 -20.78 0.68 -21.60
N ASN A 413 -19.82 1.58 -21.53
CA ASN A 413 -20.03 2.96 -21.07
C ASN A 413 -20.94 3.73 -22.02
N GLU A 414 -20.78 3.49 -23.34
CA GLU A 414 -21.63 4.04 -24.40
C GLU A 414 -22.17 2.89 -25.25
N PRO A 415 -23.44 2.95 -25.69
CA PRO A 415 -24.02 1.89 -26.50
C PRO A 415 -23.36 1.83 -27.88
N PHE A 416 -23.25 0.64 -28.44
CA PHE A 416 -22.97 0.49 -29.86
C PHE A 416 -24.25 0.70 -30.67
N LEU A 417 -24.24 1.65 -31.57
CA LEU A 417 -25.37 1.93 -32.47
C LEU A 417 -25.08 1.37 -33.86
N PHE A 418 -25.99 0.55 -34.40
CA PHE A 418 -25.78 -0.09 -35.70
C PHE A 418 -26.33 0.77 -36.84
N TYR A 419 -25.46 1.09 -37.81
CA TYR A 419 -25.75 1.87 -38.99
C TYR A 419 -25.39 1.07 -40.26
N THR A 420 -26.12 1.29 -41.35
CA THR A 420 -25.81 0.73 -42.67
C THR A 420 -25.03 1.69 -43.58
N GLY A 421 -24.73 2.90 -43.08
CA GLY A 421 -24.04 3.96 -43.79
C GLY A 421 -23.83 5.19 -42.92
N VAL A 422 -23.29 6.27 -43.51
CA VAL A 422 -23.02 7.53 -42.79
C VAL A 422 -24.29 8.39 -42.78
N GLY A 423 -24.76 8.79 -41.59
CA GLY A 423 -25.91 9.64 -41.37
C GLY A 423 -26.99 9.00 -40.51
N LYS A 424 -27.81 9.84 -39.85
CA LYS A 424 -28.86 9.36 -38.93
C LYS A 424 -29.93 8.51 -39.62
N GLU A 425 -30.17 8.74 -40.88
CA GLU A 425 -31.10 8.00 -41.73
C GLU A 425 -30.72 6.54 -41.95
N TYR A 426 -29.46 6.20 -41.76
CA TYR A 426 -28.94 4.84 -41.89
C TYR A 426 -28.97 4.05 -40.57
N TYR A 427 -29.48 4.63 -39.46
CA TYR A 427 -29.63 3.92 -38.21
C TYR A 427 -30.62 2.76 -38.35
N THR A 428 -30.20 1.58 -37.90
CA THR A 428 -31.00 0.34 -38.05
C THR A 428 -32.06 0.20 -36.96
N GLY A 429 -32.10 1.06 -35.95
CA GLY A 429 -32.93 0.89 -34.75
C GLY A 429 -32.35 -0.10 -33.73
N THR A 430 -31.18 -0.66 -34.02
CA THR A 430 -30.51 -1.65 -33.16
C THR A 430 -29.36 -0.99 -32.38
N MET A 431 -29.30 -1.27 -31.06
CA MET A 431 -28.21 -0.84 -30.21
C MET A 431 -27.80 -1.92 -29.21
N ALA A 432 -26.59 -1.87 -28.71
CA ALA A 432 -26.07 -2.81 -27.72
C ALA A 432 -25.38 -2.06 -26.57
N TRP A 433 -25.83 -2.27 -25.33
CA TRP A 433 -25.28 -1.73 -24.11
C TRP A 433 -24.30 -2.67 -23.39
N SER A 434 -24.08 -3.86 -23.92
CA SER A 434 -23.27 -4.88 -23.29
C SER A 434 -22.70 -5.85 -24.31
N LEU A 435 -21.66 -6.58 -23.95
CA LEU A 435 -21.11 -7.62 -24.82
C LEU A 435 -22.17 -8.69 -25.16
N LYS A 436 -23.02 -9.06 -24.19
CA LYS A 436 -24.15 -9.98 -24.44
C LYS A 436 -25.17 -9.39 -25.40
N GLY A 437 -25.51 -8.12 -25.23
CA GLY A 437 -26.41 -7.40 -26.14
C GLY A 437 -25.82 -7.27 -27.55
N PHE A 438 -24.52 -7.02 -27.64
CA PHE A 438 -23.79 -6.94 -28.91
C PHE A 438 -23.83 -8.28 -29.67
N ILE A 439 -23.60 -9.41 -29.00
CA ILE A 439 -23.70 -10.74 -29.60
C ILE A 439 -25.09 -10.94 -30.21
N LYS A 440 -26.14 -10.65 -29.45
CA LYS A 440 -27.51 -10.77 -29.94
C LYS A 440 -27.78 -9.83 -31.12
N ALA A 441 -27.34 -8.58 -31.02
CA ALA A 441 -27.51 -7.59 -32.09
C ALA A 441 -26.80 -8.03 -33.41
N ILE A 442 -25.58 -8.54 -33.32
CA ILE A 442 -24.84 -9.06 -34.51
C ILE A 442 -25.55 -10.25 -35.16
N GLU A 443 -26.21 -11.10 -34.38
CA GLU A 443 -26.97 -12.24 -34.92
C GLU A 443 -28.18 -11.81 -35.75
N GLU A 444 -28.81 -10.67 -35.41
CA GLU A 444 -30.08 -10.21 -35.97
C GLU A 444 -29.94 -9.06 -36.97
N VAL A 445 -28.92 -8.20 -36.85
CA VAL A 445 -28.80 -6.99 -37.67
C VAL A 445 -28.46 -7.29 -39.12
N ASN A 446 -28.81 -6.37 -40.03
CA ASN A 446 -28.51 -6.49 -41.46
C ASN A 446 -26.99 -6.61 -41.71
N LEU A 447 -26.57 -7.52 -42.58
CA LEU A 447 -25.16 -7.72 -42.98
C LEU A 447 -24.48 -6.44 -43.44
N LYS A 448 -25.19 -5.55 -44.13
CA LYS A 448 -24.63 -4.24 -44.55
C LYS A 448 -24.16 -3.42 -43.37
N ALA A 449 -24.87 -3.47 -42.22
CA ALA A 449 -24.43 -2.76 -41.02
C ALA A 449 -23.14 -3.37 -40.45
N ILE A 450 -23.05 -4.72 -40.43
CA ILE A 450 -21.84 -5.40 -39.96
C ILE A 450 -20.64 -5.02 -40.82
N GLU A 451 -20.78 -5.14 -42.16
CA GLU A 451 -19.72 -4.81 -43.10
C GLU A 451 -19.29 -3.34 -43.03
N PHE A 452 -20.26 -2.42 -42.88
CA PHE A 452 -20.00 -0.99 -42.70
C PHE A 452 -19.14 -0.74 -41.45
N HIS A 453 -19.53 -1.26 -40.29
CA HIS A 453 -18.81 -1.04 -39.04
C HIS A 453 -17.44 -1.73 -38.98
N VAL A 454 -17.30 -2.92 -39.58
CA VAL A 454 -15.98 -3.58 -39.72
C VAL A 454 -15.04 -2.75 -40.55
N CYS A 455 -15.49 -2.27 -41.74
CA CYS A 455 -14.65 -1.44 -42.61
C CYS A 455 -14.14 -0.17 -41.90
N ASN A 456 -14.97 0.47 -41.08
CA ASN A 456 -14.61 1.65 -40.32
C ASN A 456 -13.74 1.36 -39.08
N GLY A 457 -13.72 0.12 -38.58
CA GLY A 457 -13.06 -0.23 -37.32
C GLY A 457 -13.86 0.15 -36.07
N ASP A 458 -15.18 0.32 -36.23
CA ASP A 458 -16.05 0.79 -35.14
C ASP A 458 -16.16 -0.26 -34.03
N PHE A 459 -16.14 -1.56 -34.35
CA PHE A 459 -16.17 -2.64 -33.36
C PHE A 459 -14.91 -2.66 -32.49
N GLU A 460 -13.73 -2.49 -33.10
CA GLU A 460 -12.45 -2.33 -32.39
C GLU A 460 -12.52 -1.13 -31.44
N SER A 461 -12.93 0.02 -31.97
CA SER A 461 -13.02 1.26 -31.21
C SER A 461 -13.98 1.13 -30.02
N TRP A 462 -15.16 0.53 -30.22
CA TRP A 462 -16.14 0.34 -29.17
C TRP A 462 -15.67 -0.66 -28.11
N ALA A 463 -15.09 -1.78 -28.51
CA ALA A 463 -14.52 -2.75 -27.57
C ALA A 463 -13.44 -2.10 -26.71
N LYS A 464 -12.55 -1.30 -27.31
CA LYS A 464 -11.48 -0.61 -26.62
C LYS A 464 -11.99 0.51 -25.70
N ASN A 465 -12.89 1.38 -26.19
CA ASN A 465 -13.22 2.62 -25.51
C ASN A 465 -14.46 2.52 -24.63
N SER A 466 -15.45 1.70 -24.99
CA SER A 466 -16.73 1.59 -24.28
C SER A 466 -16.84 0.33 -23.43
N LEU A 467 -16.36 -0.84 -23.93
CA LEU A 467 -16.25 -2.07 -23.13
C LEU A 467 -14.99 -2.13 -22.29
N LYS A 468 -13.95 -1.32 -22.60
CA LYS A 468 -12.62 -1.38 -21.98
C LYS A 468 -11.93 -2.75 -22.12
N ASP A 469 -12.21 -3.46 -23.19
CA ASP A 469 -11.73 -4.80 -23.46
C ASP A 469 -10.69 -4.79 -24.59
N GLN A 470 -9.40 -4.67 -24.24
CA GLN A 470 -8.29 -4.61 -25.18
C GLN A 470 -8.13 -5.91 -25.97
N LYS A 471 -8.42 -7.06 -25.35
CA LYS A 471 -8.31 -8.36 -26.01
C LYS A 471 -9.34 -8.50 -27.12
N LEU A 472 -10.60 -8.20 -26.81
CA LEU A 472 -11.67 -8.21 -27.82
C LEU A 472 -11.43 -7.17 -28.91
N ALA A 473 -10.88 -6.00 -28.56
CA ALA A 473 -10.51 -4.97 -29.53
C ALA A 473 -9.46 -5.49 -30.52
N SER A 474 -8.43 -6.18 -30.02
CA SER A 474 -7.40 -6.81 -30.88
C SER A 474 -7.98 -7.87 -31.80
N GLU A 475 -8.90 -8.69 -31.30
CA GLU A 475 -9.60 -9.72 -32.09
C GLU A 475 -10.47 -9.07 -33.19
N PHE A 476 -11.17 -7.99 -32.90
CA PHE A 476 -11.95 -7.24 -33.90
C PHE A 476 -11.06 -6.55 -34.95
N LYS A 477 -9.87 -6.13 -34.60
CA LYS A 477 -8.88 -5.61 -35.54
C LYS A 477 -8.43 -6.70 -36.52
N GLU A 478 -8.14 -7.91 -36.04
CA GLU A 478 -7.79 -9.05 -36.90
C GLU A 478 -8.90 -9.37 -37.88
N ILE A 479 -10.17 -9.29 -37.46
CA ILE A 479 -11.32 -9.49 -38.35
C ILE A 479 -11.34 -8.45 -39.49
N LYS A 480 -11.12 -7.17 -39.16
CA LYS A 480 -11.04 -6.11 -40.17
C LYS A 480 -9.94 -6.39 -41.18
N ASP A 481 -8.79 -6.85 -40.73
CA ASP A 481 -7.63 -7.14 -41.57
C ASP A 481 -7.82 -8.43 -42.45
N SER A 482 -8.68 -9.36 -42.02
CA SER A 482 -8.98 -10.61 -42.70
C SER A 482 -9.77 -10.44 -44.02
N LYS A 483 -10.45 -9.29 -44.17
CA LYS A 483 -11.31 -8.99 -45.34
C LYS A 483 -12.47 -9.98 -45.54
N GLU A 484 -12.89 -10.70 -44.51
CA GLU A 484 -14.07 -11.57 -44.56
C GLU A 484 -15.33 -10.77 -44.84
N LYS A 485 -16.36 -11.40 -45.46
CA LYS A 485 -17.65 -10.76 -45.79
C LYS A 485 -18.84 -11.70 -45.57
N GLY A 486 -20.03 -11.12 -45.57
CA GLY A 486 -21.29 -11.83 -45.50
C GLY A 486 -21.48 -12.64 -44.23
N GLU A 487 -22.19 -13.77 -44.33
CA GLU A 487 -22.50 -14.62 -43.19
C GLU A 487 -21.26 -15.25 -42.51
N LYS A 488 -20.15 -15.39 -43.25
CA LYS A 488 -18.88 -15.85 -42.65
C LYS A 488 -18.36 -14.81 -41.69
N LEU A 489 -18.32 -13.54 -42.09
CA LEU A 489 -17.93 -12.43 -41.24
C LEU A 489 -18.79 -12.35 -39.98
N ARG A 490 -20.12 -12.43 -40.10
CA ARG A 490 -21.06 -12.47 -38.95
C ARG A 490 -20.67 -13.58 -37.97
N LYS A 491 -20.50 -14.80 -38.44
CA LYS A 491 -20.14 -15.94 -37.60
C LYS A 491 -18.82 -15.76 -36.90
N THR A 492 -17.82 -15.20 -37.56
CA THR A 492 -16.50 -14.91 -36.99
C THR A 492 -16.64 -13.92 -35.84
N ILE A 493 -17.34 -12.80 -36.05
CA ILE A 493 -17.55 -11.78 -34.98
C ILE A 493 -18.31 -12.39 -33.80
N VAL A 494 -19.39 -13.12 -34.06
CA VAL A 494 -20.17 -13.78 -32.99
C VAL A 494 -19.32 -14.78 -32.21
N ASN A 495 -18.46 -15.54 -32.87
CA ASN A 495 -17.60 -16.51 -32.20
C ASN A 495 -16.58 -15.84 -31.29
N TYR A 496 -15.88 -14.80 -31.75
CA TYR A 496 -14.96 -14.04 -30.91
C TYR A 496 -15.67 -13.42 -29.70
N ALA A 497 -16.78 -12.74 -29.93
CA ALA A 497 -17.56 -12.12 -28.86
C ALA A 497 -18.09 -13.16 -27.87
N LYS A 498 -18.61 -14.32 -28.32
CA LYS A 498 -19.06 -15.42 -27.44
C LYS A 498 -17.91 -16.05 -26.66
N ASN A 499 -16.79 -16.30 -27.30
CA ASN A 499 -15.61 -16.85 -26.63
C ASN A 499 -15.13 -15.90 -25.53
N ARG A 500 -15.06 -14.60 -25.84
CA ARG A 500 -14.68 -13.59 -24.85
C ARG A 500 -15.67 -13.50 -23.70
N TYR A 501 -16.96 -13.44 -23.97
CA TYR A 501 -18.02 -13.44 -22.97
C TYR A 501 -17.95 -14.68 -22.07
N THR A 502 -17.75 -15.86 -22.66
CA THR A 502 -17.63 -17.12 -21.93
C THR A 502 -16.35 -17.13 -21.07
N ALA A 503 -15.22 -16.64 -21.60
CA ALA A 503 -13.97 -16.54 -20.86
C ALA A 503 -14.11 -15.62 -19.64
N LEU A 504 -14.69 -14.42 -19.81
CA LEU A 504 -14.95 -13.48 -18.73
C LEU A 504 -15.86 -14.10 -17.65
N ASN A 505 -16.97 -14.73 -18.05
CA ASN A 505 -17.87 -15.40 -17.10
C ASN A 505 -17.20 -16.57 -16.38
N LYS A 506 -16.40 -17.38 -17.09
CA LYS A 506 -15.65 -18.48 -16.48
C LYS A 506 -14.62 -17.96 -15.47
N GLN A 507 -13.85 -16.96 -15.85
CA GLN A 507 -12.91 -16.33 -14.93
C GLN A 507 -13.62 -15.82 -13.66
N MET A 508 -14.79 -15.18 -13.80
CA MET A 508 -15.61 -14.73 -12.67
C MET A 508 -16.15 -15.89 -11.82
N GLN A 509 -16.49 -17.03 -12.44
CA GLN A 509 -16.95 -18.25 -11.73
C GLN A 509 -15.77 -19.00 -11.07
N ASP A 510 -14.66 -19.17 -11.77
CA ASP A 510 -13.50 -19.88 -11.22
C ASP A 510 -12.87 -19.08 -10.07
N ALA A 511 -12.91 -17.77 -10.13
CA ALA A 511 -12.58 -16.91 -9.02
C ALA A 511 -13.48 -17.10 -7.78
N THR A 512 -14.72 -17.58 -7.95
CA THR A 512 -15.62 -17.95 -6.83
C THR A 512 -15.40 -19.35 -6.29
N LYS A 513 -14.64 -20.22 -6.99
CA LYS A 513 -14.43 -21.63 -6.60
C LYS A 513 -13.16 -21.87 -5.79
N LEU A 514 -12.39 -20.85 -5.48
CA LEU A 514 -11.18 -20.94 -4.66
C LEU A 514 -11.48 -20.89 -3.14
N PHE A 515 -12.71 -21.17 -2.75
CA PHE A 515 -13.17 -21.33 -1.36
C PHE A 515 -13.79 -22.69 -1.14
#